data_383c49df671971fbcf514c8ce5672180
#
_entry.id   383c49df671971fbcf514c8ce5672180
#
_cell.length_a   1.000
_cell.length_b   1.000
_cell.length_c   1.000
_cell.angle_alpha   90.00
_cell.angle_beta   90.00
_cell.angle_gamma   90.00
#
_symmetry.space_group_name_H-M   'P 1'
#
loop_
_entity.id
_entity.type
_entity.pdbx_description
1 polymer ?
#
loop_
_entity_poly.entity_id
_entity_poly.type
_entity_poly.pdbx_seq_one_letter_code
_entity_poly.pdbx_strand_id
1 'polypeptide(L)'
;MSHGALAEFWFVPPEVGAIGSFGCRRFVLDDVDRVYDAVYSSKGELIPWMPWAKDYHRAMAEEFVRRNVEAGSGDTLVNEVSYVVHNDEHPFLGSFGLMGRLGVGTLEIGYWVDSRYTRQGIATRAAALLTEAALTIPTVSAIEIHHDRANHASGAVASRLGYRKVSIRSRHPQAPGEEGVEVRWRMERSEWLACAGAQLLARARGEQWLGPD
;
A
#
# COMPACT_ATOMS: atom_id res chain seq x y z
N MET A 1 -7.75 -19.87 -23.48
CA MET A 1 -6.33 -19.52 -23.37
C MET A 1 -6.05 -19.38 -21.88
N SER A 2 -5.29 -20.30 -21.30
CA SER A 2 -4.94 -20.28 -19.88
C SER A 2 -4.09 -19.04 -19.62
N HIS A 3 -4.59 -18.13 -18.79
CA HIS A 3 -3.76 -17.10 -18.19
C HIS A 3 -2.77 -17.85 -17.28
N GLY A 4 -1.56 -18.06 -17.75
CA GLY A 4 -0.50 -18.57 -16.88
C GLY A 4 -0.41 -17.66 -15.68
N ALA A 5 -0.53 -18.21 -14.46
CA ALA A 5 -0.30 -17.49 -13.24
C ALA A 5 1.09 -16.86 -13.35
N LEU A 6 1.18 -15.54 -13.19
CA LEU A 6 2.48 -14.88 -13.09
C LEU A 6 3.23 -15.52 -11.92
N ALA A 7 4.52 -15.83 -12.11
CA ALA A 7 5.33 -16.38 -11.03
C ALA A 7 5.35 -15.38 -9.87
N GLU A 8 5.09 -15.86 -8.66
CA GLU A 8 5.20 -15.04 -7.45
C GLU A 8 6.63 -14.50 -7.32
N PHE A 9 6.73 -13.24 -6.93
CA PHE A 9 8.01 -12.58 -6.68
C PHE A 9 8.24 -12.49 -5.18
N TRP A 10 9.34 -13.08 -4.71
CA TRP A 10 9.74 -13.10 -3.31
C TRP A 10 10.82 -12.07 -3.04
N PHE A 11 10.69 -11.33 -1.95
CA PHE A 11 11.59 -10.23 -1.60
C PHE A 11 11.81 -10.16 -0.09
N VAL A 12 12.91 -9.56 0.33
CA VAL A 12 13.13 -9.18 1.73
C VAL A 12 12.35 -7.89 1.96
N PRO A 13 11.46 -7.86 2.98
CA PRO A 13 10.70 -6.64 3.27
C PRO A 13 11.61 -5.45 3.58
N PRO A 14 11.46 -4.30 2.91
CA PRO A 14 12.30 -3.13 3.18
C PRO A 14 11.94 -2.47 4.50
N GLU A 15 12.89 -1.75 5.10
CA GLU A 15 12.59 -0.77 6.13
C GLU A 15 11.90 0.45 5.49
N VAL A 16 10.86 0.95 6.13
CA VAL A 16 10.11 2.11 5.64
C VAL A 16 10.41 3.31 6.52
N GLY A 17 10.77 4.42 5.91
CA GLY A 17 11.12 5.64 6.61
C GLY A 17 9.92 6.40 7.18
N ALA A 18 10.21 7.58 7.76
CA ALA A 18 9.23 8.50 8.31
C ALA A 18 9.41 9.91 7.75
N ILE A 19 8.40 10.75 7.93
CA ILE A 19 8.38 12.17 7.63
C ILE A 19 7.94 12.90 8.90
N GLY A 20 8.88 13.43 9.68
CA GLY A 20 8.58 13.91 11.02
C GLY A 20 8.02 12.78 11.88
N SER A 21 6.88 13.00 12.49
CA SER A 21 6.19 12.00 13.30
C SER A 21 5.34 10.99 12.49
N PHE A 22 5.10 11.26 11.20
CA PHE A 22 4.32 10.37 10.35
C PHE A 22 5.22 9.31 9.71
N GLY A 23 4.86 8.04 9.83
CA GLY A 23 5.67 6.95 9.28
C GLY A 23 4.92 5.64 9.07
N CYS A 24 5.68 4.67 8.58
CA CYS A 24 5.26 3.29 8.47
C CYS A 24 6.21 2.42 9.30
N ARG A 25 5.66 1.45 10.04
CA ARG A 25 6.44 0.49 10.83
C ARG A 25 5.94 -0.93 10.64
N ARG A 26 6.76 -1.88 11.02
CA ARG A 26 6.36 -3.28 11.13
C ARG A 26 5.22 -3.45 12.13
N PHE A 27 4.41 -4.49 11.90
CA PHE A 27 3.41 -4.92 12.88
C PHE A 27 4.10 -5.50 14.13
N VAL A 28 3.43 -5.32 15.27
CA VAL A 28 3.72 -6.00 16.54
C VAL A 28 2.44 -6.66 17.04
N LEU A 29 2.54 -7.68 17.91
CA LEU A 29 1.35 -8.40 18.39
C LEU A 29 0.33 -7.49 19.09
N ASP A 30 0.79 -6.41 19.72
CA ASP A 30 -0.07 -5.42 20.36
C ASP A 30 -0.95 -4.59 19.38
N ASP A 31 -0.78 -4.77 18.08
CA ASP A 31 -1.60 -4.09 17.08
C ASP A 31 -2.94 -4.80 16.81
N VAL A 32 -3.18 -5.98 17.36
CA VAL A 32 -4.43 -6.75 17.12
C VAL A 32 -5.67 -5.91 17.42
N ASP A 33 -5.73 -5.30 18.60
CA ASP A 33 -6.89 -4.49 19.00
C ASP A 33 -7.05 -3.26 18.11
N ARG A 34 -5.95 -2.58 17.77
CA ARG A 34 -5.95 -1.41 16.90
C ARG A 34 -6.47 -1.73 15.49
N VAL A 35 -6.01 -2.84 14.93
CA VAL A 35 -6.48 -3.33 13.61
C VAL A 35 -7.96 -3.67 13.67
N TYR A 36 -8.36 -4.45 14.70
CA TYR A 36 -9.75 -4.85 14.85
C TYR A 36 -10.69 -3.64 14.96
N ASP A 37 -10.38 -2.70 15.85
CA ASP A 37 -11.19 -1.50 16.07
C ASP A 37 -11.24 -0.61 14.83
N ALA A 38 -10.10 -0.42 14.14
CA ALA A 38 -10.04 0.39 12.93
C ALA A 38 -10.84 -0.22 11.78
N VAL A 39 -10.77 -1.54 11.55
CA VAL A 39 -11.59 -2.20 10.54
C VAL A 39 -13.06 -2.18 10.92
N TYR A 40 -13.38 -2.43 12.19
CA TYR A 40 -14.76 -2.45 12.66
C TYR A 40 -15.44 -1.09 12.49
N SER A 41 -14.75 0.00 12.85
CA SER A 41 -15.24 1.37 12.68
C SER A 41 -15.31 1.81 11.21
N SER A 42 -14.54 1.17 10.32
CA SER A 42 -14.44 1.52 8.91
C SER A 42 -15.23 0.58 7.97
N LYS A 43 -16.03 -0.35 8.51
CA LYS A 43 -16.73 -1.35 7.68
C LYS A 43 -17.55 -0.73 6.55
N GLY A 44 -18.24 0.38 6.81
CA GLY A 44 -19.07 1.05 5.80
C GLY A 44 -18.28 1.50 4.57
N GLU A 45 -17.07 2.00 4.79
CA GLU A 45 -16.18 2.51 3.75
C GLU A 45 -15.32 1.41 3.12
N LEU A 46 -15.03 0.33 3.86
CA LEU A 46 -14.18 -0.77 3.37
C LEU A 46 -14.96 -1.79 2.53
N ILE A 47 -16.14 -2.20 2.95
CA ILE A 47 -16.95 -3.24 2.29
C ILE A 47 -17.14 -2.98 0.78
N PRO A 48 -17.38 -1.75 0.30
CA PRO A 48 -17.51 -1.49 -1.12
C PRO A 48 -16.30 -1.90 -1.97
N TRP A 49 -15.10 -1.97 -1.38
CA TRP A 49 -13.84 -2.20 -2.09
C TRP A 49 -13.06 -3.43 -1.62
N MET A 50 -13.34 -3.91 -0.41
CA MET A 50 -12.61 -4.96 0.27
C MET A 50 -13.56 -6.04 0.79
N PRO A 51 -13.79 -7.12 0.04
CA PRO A 51 -14.77 -8.16 0.37
C PRO A 51 -14.56 -8.78 1.76
N TRP A 52 -13.29 -8.89 2.20
CA TRP A 52 -12.93 -9.46 3.49
C TRP A 52 -13.48 -8.66 4.69
N ALA A 53 -13.80 -7.36 4.51
CA ALA A 53 -14.31 -6.52 5.59
C ALA A 53 -15.75 -6.87 6.01
N LYS A 54 -16.52 -7.57 5.14
CA LYS A 54 -17.92 -7.89 5.39
C LYS A 54 -18.10 -8.72 6.65
N ASP A 55 -17.40 -9.85 6.73
CA ASP A 55 -17.54 -10.82 7.81
C ASP A 55 -16.34 -10.73 8.80
N TYR A 56 -15.75 -9.53 8.91
CA TYR A 56 -14.56 -9.31 9.71
C TYR A 56 -14.84 -9.51 11.20
N HIS A 57 -14.00 -10.31 11.85
CA HIS A 57 -14.04 -10.63 13.26
C HIS A 57 -12.65 -10.68 13.87
N ARG A 58 -12.56 -10.72 15.21
CA ARG A 58 -11.31 -10.59 15.95
C ARG A 58 -10.23 -11.61 15.53
N ALA A 59 -10.59 -12.87 15.33
CA ALA A 59 -9.62 -13.88 14.93
C ALA A 59 -8.97 -13.57 13.56
N MET A 60 -9.64 -12.84 12.67
CA MET A 60 -9.03 -12.37 11.41
C MET A 60 -7.99 -11.28 11.68
N ALA A 61 -8.21 -10.41 12.66
CA ALA A 61 -7.21 -9.42 13.06
C ALA A 61 -5.98 -10.11 13.67
N GLU A 62 -6.18 -11.09 14.55
CA GLU A 62 -5.12 -11.87 15.18
C GLU A 62 -4.26 -12.59 14.13
N GLU A 63 -4.88 -13.25 13.18
CA GLU A 63 -4.18 -13.96 12.10
C GLU A 63 -3.44 -12.99 11.16
N PHE A 64 -4.08 -11.87 10.79
CA PHE A 64 -3.45 -10.85 9.96
C PHE A 64 -2.21 -10.24 10.62
N VAL A 65 -2.31 -9.86 11.90
CA VAL A 65 -1.19 -9.29 12.66
C VAL A 65 -0.07 -10.32 12.83
N ARG A 66 -0.40 -11.55 13.28
CA ARG A 66 0.57 -12.64 13.45
C ARG A 66 1.37 -12.88 12.16
N ARG A 67 0.69 -13.04 11.03
CA ARG A 67 1.32 -13.25 9.72
C ARG A 67 2.27 -12.11 9.33
N ASN A 68 1.88 -10.85 9.60
CA ASN A 68 2.72 -9.70 9.29
C ASN A 68 3.89 -9.52 10.26
N VAL A 69 3.77 -9.93 11.52
CA VAL A 69 4.89 -9.99 12.47
C VAL A 69 5.91 -11.03 12.01
N GLU A 70 5.46 -12.21 11.61
CA GLU A 70 6.32 -13.28 11.06
C GLU A 70 7.00 -12.81 9.75
N ALA A 71 6.25 -12.23 8.82
CA ALA A 71 6.78 -11.69 7.57
C ALA A 71 7.79 -10.56 7.77
N GLY A 72 7.64 -9.77 8.83
CA GLY A 72 8.55 -8.68 9.19
C GLY A 72 9.80 -9.12 9.95
N SER A 73 9.97 -10.40 10.29
CA SER A 73 11.08 -10.89 11.10
C SER A 73 12.33 -11.19 10.26
N GLY A 74 13.40 -10.41 10.47
CA GLY A 74 14.71 -10.65 9.86
C GLY A 74 14.74 -10.53 8.34
N ASP A 75 15.64 -11.30 7.70
CA ASP A 75 15.88 -11.32 6.25
C ASP A 75 15.03 -12.40 5.54
N THR A 76 13.86 -12.73 6.09
CA THR A 76 12.97 -13.74 5.52
C THR A 76 12.39 -13.25 4.18
N LEU A 77 12.49 -14.10 3.16
CA LEU A 77 11.83 -13.83 1.89
C LEU A 77 10.31 -14.00 2.04
N VAL A 78 9.55 -13.03 1.55
CA VAL A 78 8.09 -13.04 1.53
C VAL A 78 7.57 -12.64 0.17
N ASN A 79 6.34 -13.02 -0.15
CA ASN A 79 5.63 -12.52 -1.33
C ASN A 79 4.58 -11.45 -0.98
N GLU A 80 4.31 -11.25 0.31
CA GLU A 80 3.42 -10.21 0.81
C GLU A 80 3.86 -9.79 2.22
N VAL A 81 3.84 -8.48 2.48
CA VAL A 81 4.04 -7.90 3.81
C VAL A 81 3.25 -6.62 3.94
N SER A 82 2.68 -6.37 5.12
CA SER A 82 2.00 -5.11 5.43
C SER A 82 2.71 -4.34 6.54
N TYR A 83 2.46 -3.04 6.56
CA TYR A 83 3.00 -2.06 7.50
C TYR A 83 1.87 -1.29 8.17
N VAL A 84 2.06 -0.94 9.41
CA VAL A 84 1.22 0.01 10.14
C VAL A 84 1.60 1.42 9.74
N VAL A 85 0.62 2.24 9.37
CA VAL A 85 0.78 3.69 9.23
C VAL A 85 0.41 4.35 10.54
N HIS A 86 1.25 5.27 11.03
CA HIS A 86 1.09 5.92 12.33
C HIS A 86 1.61 7.36 12.33
N ASN A 87 1.32 8.09 13.40
CA ASN A 87 1.98 9.33 13.82
C ASN A 87 2.05 9.40 15.36
N ASP A 88 2.56 10.50 15.91
CA ASP A 88 2.70 10.66 17.38
C ASP A 88 1.36 10.64 18.11
N GLU A 89 0.28 11.11 17.48
CA GLU A 89 -1.04 11.19 18.10
C GLU A 89 -1.83 9.88 17.95
N HIS A 90 -1.58 9.15 16.86
CA HIS A 90 -2.35 7.96 16.50
C HIS A 90 -1.41 6.80 16.13
N PRO A 91 -1.32 5.77 16.99
CA PRO A 91 -0.43 4.62 16.78
C PRO A 91 -0.88 3.71 15.62
N PHE A 92 -2.10 3.92 15.10
CA PHE A 92 -2.65 3.20 13.95
C PHE A 92 -3.58 4.12 13.15
N LEU A 93 -3.23 4.37 11.90
CA LEU A 93 -4.01 5.18 10.94
C LEU A 93 -4.50 4.36 9.74
N GLY A 94 -3.98 3.14 9.57
CA GLY A 94 -4.29 2.26 8.46
C GLY A 94 -3.17 1.25 8.20
N SER A 95 -3.35 0.43 7.18
CA SER A 95 -2.38 -0.58 6.78
C SER A 95 -2.07 -0.49 5.30
N PHE A 96 -0.79 -0.61 4.96
CA PHE A 96 -0.25 -0.56 3.60
C PHE A 96 0.62 -1.79 3.36
N GLY A 97 0.40 -2.49 2.26
CA GLY A 97 1.10 -3.72 1.93
C GLY A 97 1.87 -3.66 0.61
N LEU A 98 2.94 -4.45 0.56
CA LEU A 98 3.69 -4.79 -0.65
C LEU A 98 3.38 -6.24 -1.03
N MET A 99 3.04 -6.48 -2.30
CA MET A 99 2.65 -7.79 -2.81
C MET A 99 3.41 -8.13 -4.08
N GLY A 100 4.07 -9.30 -4.10
CA GLY A 100 4.88 -9.82 -5.21
C GLY A 100 4.09 -10.61 -6.25
N ARG A 101 2.80 -10.35 -6.42
CA ARG A 101 1.90 -11.13 -7.29
C ARG A 101 1.90 -10.73 -8.77
N LEU A 102 2.66 -9.70 -9.14
CA LEU A 102 2.70 -9.16 -10.52
C LEU A 102 3.86 -9.70 -11.37
N GLY A 103 4.63 -10.65 -10.83
CA GLY A 103 5.82 -11.20 -11.46
C GLY A 103 7.12 -10.52 -11.04
N VAL A 104 8.22 -11.07 -11.51
CA VAL A 104 9.57 -10.65 -11.09
C VAL A 104 9.81 -9.17 -11.37
N GLY A 105 10.33 -8.48 -10.36
CA GLY A 105 10.73 -7.08 -10.45
C GLY A 105 9.59 -6.07 -10.31
N THR A 106 8.36 -6.49 -10.09
CA THR A 106 7.22 -5.58 -9.88
C THR A 106 6.50 -5.91 -8.59
N LEU A 107 6.32 -4.92 -7.72
CA LEU A 107 5.50 -5.03 -6.52
C LEU A 107 4.22 -4.21 -6.68
N GLU A 108 3.14 -4.70 -6.08
CA GLU A 108 1.89 -3.95 -5.96
C GLU A 108 1.78 -3.35 -4.57
N ILE A 109 1.31 -2.10 -4.49
CA ILE A 109 0.91 -1.47 -3.22
C ILE A 109 -0.60 -1.58 -3.08
N GLY A 110 -1.05 -2.27 -2.01
CA GLY A 110 -2.43 -2.26 -1.56
C GLY A 110 -2.54 -1.57 -0.21
N TYR A 111 -3.68 -0.91 0.05
CA TYR A 111 -3.83 -0.12 1.28
C TYR A 111 -5.28 0.14 1.66
N TRP A 112 -5.45 0.43 2.93
CA TRP A 112 -6.64 1.05 3.48
C TRP A 112 -6.27 2.00 4.63
N VAL A 113 -7.12 2.98 4.86
CA VAL A 113 -6.99 3.98 5.94
C VAL A 113 -8.22 3.88 6.83
N ASP A 114 -8.03 3.99 8.12
CA ASP A 114 -9.12 4.10 9.08
C ASP A 114 -10.02 5.28 8.70
N SER A 115 -11.32 5.04 8.56
CA SER A 115 -12.29 6.02 8.06
C SER A 115 -12.32 7.30 8.88
N ARG A 116 -12.00 7.21 10.18
CA ARG A 116 -11.90 8.36 11.10
C ARG A 116 -10.83 9.38 10.69
N TYR A 117 -9.82 8.93 9.92
CA TYR A 117 -8.66 9.75 9.53
C TYR A 117 -8.53 9.96 8.01
N THR A 118 -9.57 9.64 7.25
CA THR A 118 -9.54 9.84 5.79
C THR A 118 -9.49 11.32 5.41
N ARG A 119 -9.12 11.62 4.15
CA ARG A 119 -9.03 12.99 3.57
C ARG A 119 -7.97 13.90 4.22
N GLN A 120 -7.06 13.36 5.00
CA GLN A 120 -5.93 14.07 5.63
C GLN A 120 -4.58 13.84 4.92
N GLY A 121 -4.61 13.28 3.69
CA GLY A 121 -3.41 13.00 2.91
C GLY A 121 -2.62 11.78 3.38
N ILE A 122 -3.13 11.01 4.34
CA ILE A 122 -2.48 9.82 4.92
C ILE A 122 -2.11 8.82 3.82
N ALA A 123 -3.09 8.44 2.97
CA ALA A 123 -2.84 7.48 1.91
C ALA A 123 -1.74 7.92 0.93
N THR A 124 -1.71 9.20 0.58
CA THR A 124 -0.70 9.75 -0.35
C THR A 124 0.70 9.71 0.27
N ARG A 125 0.85 10.13 1.53
CA ARG A 125 2.15 10.12 2.23
C ARG A 125 2.65 8.70 2.47
N ALA A 126 1.78 7.80 2.95
CA ALA A 126 2.16 6.41 3.21
C ALA A 126 2.52 5.65 1.92
N ALA A 127 1.76 5.82 0.84
CA ALA A 127 2.08 5.23 -0.45
C ALA A 127 3.41 5.77 -1.02
N ALA A 128 3.73 7.06 -0.81
CA ALA A 128 5.02 7.62 -1.21
C ALA A 128 6.19 6.98 -0.45
N LEU A 129 6.08 6.88 0.89
CA LEU A 129 7.09 6.22 1.74
C LEU A 129 7.29 4.76 1.34
N LEU A 130 6.20 4.05 1.09
CA LEU A 130 6.27 2.63 0.72
C LEU A 130 6.84 2.43 -0.70
N THR A 131 6.53 3.34 -1.64
CA THR A 131 7.13 3.35 -2.97
C THR A 131 8.63 3.55 -2.90
N GLU A 132 9.09 4.56 -2.16
CA GLU A 132 10.51 4.83 -1.95
C GLU A 132 11.22 3.61 -1.37
N ALA A 133 10.69 3.06 -0.27
CA ALA A 133 11.25 1.89 0.39
C ALA A 133 11.30 0.65 -0.54
N ALA A 134 10.21 0.35 -1.25
CA ALA A 134 10.16 -0.78 -2.16
C ALA A 134 11.17 -0.66 -3.31
N LEU A 135 11.41 0.55 -3.81
CA LEU A 135 12.39 0.82 -4.85
C LEU A 135 13.86 0.75 -4.35
N THR A 136 14.12 0.63 -3.04
CA THR A 136 15.48 0.30 -2.53
C THR A 136 15.84 -1.17 -2.75
N ILE A 137 14.86 -2.06 -2.92
CA ILE A 137 15.11 -3.49 -3.18
C ILE A 137 15.75 -3.63 -4.55
N PRO A 138 16.98 -4.14 -4.68
CA PRO A 138 17.74 -4.09 -5.95
C PRO A 138 17.02 -4.75 -7.13
N THR A 139 16.25 -5.81 -6.86
CA THR A 139 15.52 -6.59 -7.87
C THR A 139 14.18 -6.00 -8.26
N VAL A 140 13.68 -4.96 -7.56
CA VAL A 140 12.42 -4.29 -7.90
C VAL A 140 12.68 -3.15 -8.87
N SER A 141 12.07 -3.18 -10.03
CA SER A 141 12.19 -2.16 -11.09
C SER A 141 10.96 -1.24 -11.16
N ALA A 142 9.81 -1.71 -10.67
CA ALA A 142 8.57 -0.96 -10.75
C ALA A 142 7.61 -1.25 -9.59
N ILE A 143 6.75 -0.27 -9.32
CA ILE A 143 5.65 -0.38 -8.36
C ILE A 143 4.34 -0.11 -9.10
N GLU A 144 3.31 -0.90 -8.78
CA GLU A 144 1.97 -0.67 -9.31
C GLU A 144 0.94 -0.43 -8.19
N ILE A 145 -0.10 0.33 -8.53
CA ILE A 145 -1.32 0.51 -7.73
C ILE A 145 -2.48 0.15 -8.62
N HIS A 146 -3.30 -0.80 -8.18
CA HIS A 146 -4.48 -1.26 -8.90
C HIS A 146 -5.74 -0.88 -8.12
N HIS A 147 -6.77 -0.46 -8.84
CA HIS A 147 -8.08 -0.18 -8.24
C HIS A 147 -9.20 -0.38 -9.26
N ASP A 148 -10.41 -0.58 -8.79
CA ASP A 148 -11.59 -0.46 -9.66
C ASP A 148 -11.81 1.01 -10.04
N ARG A 149 -12.24 1.27 -11.27
CA ARG A 149 -12.46 2.63 -11.79
C ARG A 149 -13.40 3.45 -10.92
N ALA A 150 -14.41 2.82 -10.30
CA ALA A 150 -15.32 3.46 -9.38
C ALA A 150 -14.66 3.92 -8.07
N ASN A 151 -13.51 3.32 -7.67
CA ASN A 151 -12.74 3.77 -6.51
C ASN A 151 -11.87 4.99 -6.84
N HIS A 152 -12.52 6.14 -7.01
CA HIS A 152 -11.85 7.39 -7.34
C HIS A 152 -10.82 7.82 -6.29
N ALA A 153 -11.04 7.47 -5.03
CA ALA A 153 -10.11 7.82 -3.94
C ALA A 153 -8.75 7.15 -4.13
N SER A 154 -8.73 5.85 -4.48
CA SER A 154 -7.48 5.13 -4.75
C SER A 154 -6.78 5.66 -6.00
N GLY A 155 -7.53 5.90 -7.09
CA GLY A 155 -6.97 6.51 -8.31
C GLY A 155 -6.35 7.89 -8.08
N ALA A 156 -6.94 8.69 -7.18
CA ALA A 156 -6.41 10.02 -6.86
C ALA A 156 -5.07 9.96 -6.11
N VAL A 157 -4.82 8.91 -5.30
CA VAL A 157 -3.52 8.69 -4.64
C VAL A 157 -2.43 8.45 -5.69
N ALA A 158 -2.63 7.47 -6.58
CA ALA A 158 -1.67 7.14 -7.63
C ALA A 158 -1.37 8.35 -8.54
N SER A 159 -2.41 9.06 -8.96
CA SER A 159 -2.27 10.26 -9.79
C SER A 159 -1.46 11.39 -9.11
N ARG A 160 -1.75 11.68 -7.83
CA ARG A 160 -1.02 12.72 -7.07
C ARG A 160 0.46 12.39 -6.87
N LEU A 161 0.81 11.12 -6.81
CA LEU A 161 2.20 10.67 -6.68
C LEU A 161 2.95 10.65 -8.00
N GLY A 162 2.27 10.91 -9.12
CA GLY A 162 2.89 10.92 -10.45
C GLY A 162 3.00 9.53 -11.09
N TYR A 163 2.28 8.54 -10.59
CA TYR A 163 2.17 7.25 -11.26
C TYR A 163 1.54 7.42 -12.64
N ARG A 164 2.02 6.67 -13.62
CA ARG A 164 1.49 6.68 -14.97
C ARG A 164 0.42 5.61 -15.12
N LYS A 165 -0.74 5.96 -15.66
CA LYS A 165 -1.80 5.01 -15.97
C LYS A 165 -1.37 4.15 -17.16
N VAL A 166 -1.24 2.84 -16.96
CA VAL A 166 -0.70 1.90 -17.96
C VAL A 166 -1.73 0.96 -18.55
N SER A 167 -2.84 0.73 -17.85
CA SER A 167 -3.86 -0.20 -18.34
C SER A 167 -5.23 0.12 -17.77
N ILE A 168 -6.25 -0.09 -18.58
CA ILE A 168 -7.66 -0.13 -18.18
C ILE A 168 -8.24 -1.39 -18.82
N ARG A 169 -8.82 -2.28 -18.02
CA ARG A 169 -9.38 -3.54 -18.52
C ARG A 169 -10.61 -3.98 -17.73
N SER A 170 -11.54 -4.64 -18.41
CA SER A 170 -12.69 -5.25 -17.75
C SER A 170 -12.24 -6.48 -16.94
N ARG A 171 -12.84 -6.65 -15.76
CA ARG A 171 -12.72 -7.84 -14.91
C ARG A 171 -14.06 -8.11 -14.22
N HIS A 172 -14.19 -9.27 -13.62
CA HIS A 172 -15.36 -9.53 -12.78
C HIS A 172 -15.27 -8.69 -11.49
N PRO A 173 -16.34 -7.95 -11.08
CA PRO A 173 -16.36 -7.25 -9.79
C PRO A 173 -16.14 -8.23 -8.64
N GLN A 174 -15.32 -7.85 -7.67
CA GLN A 174 -15.00 -8.65 -6.49
C GLN A 174 -15.65 -8.10 -5.22
N ALA A 175 -16.08 -6.84 -5.26
CA ALA A 175 -16.71 -6.15 -4.15
C ALA A 175 -17.94 -5.36 -4.64
N PRO A 176 -18.92 -5.06 -3.76
CA PRO A 176 -20.19 -4.46 -4.16
C PRO A 176 -20.08 -3.02 -4.71
N GLY A 177 -19.01 -2.30 -4.42
CA GLY A 177 -18.77 -0.95 -4.94
C GLY A 177 -18.05 -0.92 -6.30
N GLU A 178 -17.62 -2.08 -6.80
CA GLU A 178 -16.90 -2.17 -8.05
C GLU A 178 -17.83 -2.23 -9.27
N GLU A 179 -17.43 -1.56 -10.34
CA GLU A 179 -18.08 -1.64 -11.65
C GLU A 179 -17.42 -2.68 -12.59
N GLY A 180 -16.36 -3.34 -12.13
CA GLY A 180 -15.65 -4.35 -12.90
C GLY A 180 -14.69 -3.79 -13.95
N VAL A 181 -14.13 -2.62 -13.70
CA VAL A 181 -13.10 -2.02 -14.56
C VAL A 181 -11.85 -1.74 -13.75
N GLU A 182 -10.83 -2.58 -13.92
CA GLU A 182 -9.53 -2.40 -13.29
C GLU A 182 -8.72 -1.31 -13.98
N VAL A 183 -8.22 -0.37 -13.20
CA VAL A 183 -7.25 0.65 -13.61
C VAL A 183 -5.92 0.36 -12.96
N ARG A 184 -4.85 0.28 -13.75
CA ARG A 184 -3.48 0.06 -13.27
C ARG A 184 -2.64 1.29 -13.48
N TRP A 185 -1.93 1.65 -12.41
CA TRP A 185 -0.97 2.73 -12.40
C TRP A 185 0.40 2.16 -12.08
N ARG A 186 1.44 2.69 -12.74
CA ARG A 186 2.81 2.18 -12.61
C ARG A 186 3.79 3.32 -12.42
N MET A 187 4.76 3.09 -11.55
CA MET A 187 5.93 3.92 -11.30
C MET A 187 7.18 3.08 -11.56
N GLU A 188 7.98 3.49 -12.50
CA GLU A 188 9.29 2.87 -12.74
C GLU A 188 10.33 3.44 -11.77
N ARG A 189 11.32 2.62 -11.36
CA ARG A 189 12.44 3.08 -10.54
C ARG A 189 13.13 4.31 -11.13
N SER A 190 13.37 4.31 -12.44
CA SER A 190 14.03 5.42 -13.15
C SER A 190 13.24 6.72 -13.15
N GLU A 191 11.91 6.65 -12.96
CA GLU A 191 11.01 7.81 -12.96
C GLU A 191 10.81 8.39 -11.56
N TRP A 192 11.10 7.61 -10.49
CA TRP A 192 10.73 7.97 -9.12
C TRP A 192 11.31 9.30 -8.66
N LEU A 193 12.62 9.53 -8.83
CA LEU A 193 13.30 10.75 -8.34
C LEU A 193 12.74 12.04 -8.98
N ALA A 194 12.18 11.95 -10.19
CA ALA A 194 11.59 13.08 -10.89
C ALA A 194 10.09 13.29 -10.58
N CYS A 195 9.45 12.33 -9.90
CA CYS A 195 8.01 12.35 -9.74
C CYS A 195 7.52 13.21 -8.56
N ALA A 196 6.20 13.49 -8.57
CA ALA A 196 5.56 14.28 -7.51
C ALA A 196 5.64 13.61 -6.12
N GLY A 197 5.73 12.29 -6.07
CA GLY A 197 5.87 11.52 -4.82
C GLY A 197 7.21 11.77 -4.14
N ALA A 198 8.32 11.69 -4.88
CA ALA A 198 9.65 12.00 -4.35
C ALA A 198 9.77 13.47 -3.91
N GLN A 199 9.23 14.40 -4.69
CA GLN A 199 9.18 15.82 -4.31
C GLN A 199 8.37 16.05 -3.02
N LEU A 200 7.27 15.33 -2.83
CA LEU A 200 6.46 15.41 -1.60
C LEU A 200 7.29 14.98 -0.38
N LEU A 201 8.02 13.87 -0.49
CA LEU A 201 8.88 13.37 0.60
C LEU A 201 10.03 14.32 0.91
N ALA A 202 10.74 14.80 -0.11
CA ALA A 202 11.85 15.75 0.06
C ALA A 202 11.39 17.04 0.77
N ARG A 203 10.28 17.64 0.32
CA ARG A 203 9.70 18.84 0.98
C ARG A 203 9.32 18.57 2.44
N ALA A 204 8.72 17.42 2.71
CA ALA A 204 8.26 17.08 4.05
C ALA A 204 9.42 16.77 5.02
N ARG A 205 10.60 16.37 4.51
CA ARG A 205 11.84 16.18 5.29
C ARG A 205 12.66 17.47 5.42
N GLY A 206 12.27 18.56 4.76
CA GLY A 206 13.06 19.79 4.69
C GLY A 206 14.32 19.65 3.82
N GLU A 207 14.36 18.66 2.95
CA GLU A 207 15.46 18.39 2.03
C GLU A 207 15.34 19.29 0.78
N GLN A 208 16.48 19.79 0.27
CA GLN A 208 16.51 20.43 -1.03
C GLN A 208 16.36 19.35 -2.11
N TRP A 209 15.24 19.39 -2.82
CA TRP A 209 15.07 18.49 -3.96
C TRP A 209 15.97 18.95 -5.12
N LEU A 210 16.95 18.12 -5.48
CA LEU A 210 17.95 18.45 -6.51
C LEU A 210 17.54 17.99 -7.91
N GLY A 211 16.35 17.41 -8.10
CA GLY A 211 15.93 16.94 -9.43
C GLY A 211 16.85 15.86 -10.05
N PRO A 212 16.43 15.23 -11.13
CA PRO A 212 17.35 14.47 -11.98
C PRO A 212 18.25 15.43 -12.77
N ASP A 213 19.53 15.13 -12.86
CA ASP A 213 20.50 15.79 -13.76
C ASP A 213 20.11 15.54 -15.23
#